data_611ac4c85b93f1b9dd0455e37ccaa737
#
_entry.id   611ac4c85b93f1b9dd0455e37ccaa737
#
_cell.length_a   1.000
_cell.length_b   1.000
_cell.length_c   1.000
_cell.angle_alpha   90.00
_cell.angle_beta   90.00
_cell.angle_gamma   90.00
#
_symmetry.space_group_name_H-M   'P 1'
#
loop_
_entity.id
_entity.type
_entity.pdbx_description
1 polymer ?
#
loop_
_entity_poly.entity_id
_entity_poly.type
_entity_poly.pdbx_seq_one_letter_code
_entity_poly.pdbx_strand_id
1 'polypeptide(L)'
;MGQALSISALARSTGVTSKTLRHWEHIGLLPKAARTHAGYRIFGAEANHYIEFILKAKSVGLTLSEMKRVIEFARQGKNPCPEVVKWIDEKDRAVEHQIHSLRAKAEAVSPHLLSVFGDDLCAGGGTVLPDRRFAEPTISERRRS
;
A
#
# COMPACT_ATOMS: atom_id res chain seq x y z
N MET A 1 26.56 10.66 -4.10
CA MET A 1 26.79 10.57 -2.64
C MET A 1 25.45 10.72 -1.93
N GLY A 2 24.91 9.63 -1.43
CA GLY A 2 23.64 9.65 -0.73
C GLY A 2 23.74 10.38 0.59
N GLN A 3 22.93 11.42 0.80
CA GLN A 3 22.88 12.13 2.07
C GLN A 3 22.41 11.18 3.17
N ALA A 4 23.25 11.04 4.19
CA ALA A 4 22.89 10.30 5.39
C ALA A 4 21.83 11.10 6.16
N LEU A 5 20.67 10.48 6.41
CA LEU A 5 19.54 11.11 7.07
C LEU A 5 19.43 10.65 8.53
N SER A 6 19.23 11.59 9.44
CA SER A 6 18.88 11.24 10.81
C SER A 6 17.48 10.60 10.85
N ILE A 7 17.22 9.79 11.87
CA ILE A 7 15.89 9.18 12.06
C ILE A 7 14.76 10.22 12.12
N SER A 8 15.05 11.39 12.68
CA SER A 8 14.07 12.48 12.77
C SER A 8 13.81 13.14 11.41
N ALA A 9 14.84 13.28 10.58
CA ALA A 9 14.69 13.79 9.21
C ALA A 9 13.90 12.79 8.36
N LEU A 10 14.23 11.50 8.47
CA LEU A 10 13.54 10.42 7.77
C LEU A 10 12.07 10.32 8.18
N ALA A 11 11.76 10.48 9.47
CA ALA A 11 10.39 10.50 9.98
C ALA A 11 9.58 11.66 9.39
N ARG A 12 10.18 12.85 9.31
CA ARG A 12 9.51 14.04 8.74
C ARG A 12 9.29 13.92 7.24
N SER A 13 10.25 13.40 6.48
CA SER A 13 10.13 13.26 5.02
C SER A 13 9.12 12.21 4.59
N THR A 14 8.94 11.15 5.39
CA THR A 14 8.08 10.01 5.03
C THR A 14 6.72 10.01 5.75
N GLY A 15 6.52 10.88 6.74
CA GLY A 15 5.32 10.87 7.58
C GLY A 15 5.23 9.68 8.56
N VAL A 16 6.29 8.90 8.68
CA VAL A 16 6.34 7.72 9.55
C VAL A 16 6.99 8.08 10.88
N THR A 17 6.42 7.63 12.00
CA THR A 17 6.98 7.95 13.33
C THR A 17 8.36 7.32 13.53
N SER A 18 9.25 7.98 14.27
CA SER A 18 10.56 7.43 14.63
C SER A 18 10.48 6.09 15.37
N LYS A 19 9.39 5.87 16.12
CA LYS A 19 9.13 4.59 16.80
C LYS A 19 8.89 3.47 15.78
N THR A 20 8.07 3.73 14.77
CA THR A 20 7.79 2.78 13.68
C THR A 20 9.06 2.48 12.87
N LEU A 21 9.87 3.49 12.55
CA LEU A 21 11.13 3.30 11.82
C LEU A 21 12.12 2.43 12.60
N ARG A 22 12.24 2.61 13.92
CA ARG A 22 13.06 1.74 14.78
C ARG A 22 12.54 0.30 14.80
N HIS A 23 11.23 0.12 14.85
CA HIS A 23 10.60 -1.18 14.78
C HIS A 23 10.91 -1.87 13.44
N TRP A 24 10.76 -1.17 12.32
CA TRP A 24 11.07 -1.71 11.00
C TRP A 24 12.55 -2.04 10.80
N GLU A 25 13.45 -1.24 11.37
CA GLU A 25 14.88 -1.56 11.45
C GLU A 25 15.12 -2.84 12.26
N HIS A 26 14.47 -2.96 13.43
CA HIS A 26 14.62 -4.11 14.31
C HIS A 26 14.16 -5.43 13.67
N ILE A 27 13.03 -5.44 12.97
CA ILE A 27 12.50 -6.61 12.29
C ILE A 27 13.15 -6.88 10.92
N GLY A 28 14.08 -6.03 10.48
CA GLY A 28 14.87 -6.21 9.26
C GLY A 28 14.17 -5.72 7.97
N LEU A 29 13.07 -4.98 8.08
CA LEU A 29 12.43 -4.32 6.93
C LEU A 29 13.26 -3.15 6.40
N LEU A 30 13.92 -2.40 7.28
CA LEU A 30 14.85 -1.35 6.90
C LEU A 30 16.31 -1.84 7.03
N PRO A 31 17.22 -1.26 6.25
CA PRO A 31 18.65 -1.44 6.47
C PRO A 31 19.02 -0.99 7.89
N LYS A 32 20.01 -1.64 8.48
CA LYS A 32 20.53 -1.20 9.77
C LYS A 32 21.11 0.21 9.64
N ALA A 33 20.68 1.09 10.54
CA ALA A 33 21.25 2.42 10.63
C ALA A 33 22.73 2.37 11.02
N ALA A 34 23.55 3.14 10.35
CA ALA A 34 24.88 3.44 10.87
C ALA A 34 24.75 4.35 12.10
N ARG A 35 25.80 4.46 12.89
CA ARG A 35 25.83 5.37 14.04
C ARG A 35 26.91 6.41 13.84
N THR A 36 26.60 7.65 14.18
CA THR A 36 27.60 8.71 14.29
C THR A 36 28.52 8.44 15.46
N HIS A 37 29.65 9.15 15.53
CA HIS A 37 30.57 9.12 16.70
C HIS A 37 29.83 9.46 18.01
N ALA A 38 28.79 10.30 17.94
CA ALA A 38 27.92 10.67 19.07
C ALA A 38 26.77 9.64 19.33
N GLY A 39 26.77 8.49 18.65
CA GLY A 39 25.80 7.41 18.86
C GLY A 39 24.43 7.58 18.17
N TYR A 40 24.21 8.66 17.42
CA TYR A 40 22.94 8.88 16.71
C TYR A 40 22.81 7.98 15.49
N ARG A 41 21.57 7.49 15.25
CA ARG A 41 21.26 6.68 14.08
C ARG A 41 21.20 7.55 12.81
N ILE A 42 21.91 7.11 11.79
CA ILE A 42 21.87 7.68 10.45
C ILE A 42 21.55 6.59 9.43
N PHE A 43 20.63 6.91 8.50
CA PHE A 43 20.21 6.02 7.43
C PHE A 43 20.77 6.52 6.11
N GLY A 44 21.13 5.60 5.21
CA GLY A 44 21.52 5.93 3.85
C GLY A 44 20.31 6.39 3.03
N ALA A 45 20.58 6.96 1.86
CA ALA A 45 19.53 7.44 0.95
C ALA A 45 18.55 6.33 0.52
N GLU A 46 19.03 5.09 0.47
CA GLU A 46 18.25 3.91 0.14
C GLU A 46 17.09 3.66 1.12
N ALA A 47 17.17 4.14 2.36
CA ALA A 47 16.13 3.95 3.35
C ALA A 47 14.77 4.54 2.90
N ASN A 48 14.78 5.64 2.16
CA ASN A 48 13.57 6.22 1.61
C ASN A 48 12.84 5.25 0.65
N HIS A 49 13.57 4.56 -0.22
CA HIS A 49 13.00 3.59 -1.16
C HIS A 49 12.36 2.41 -0.43
N TYR A 50 13.00 1.91 0.63
CA TYR A 50 12.41 0.86 1.47
C TYR A 50 11.13 1.33 2.15
N ILE A 51 11.11 2.54 2.70
CA ILE A 51 9.92 3.09 3.35
C ILE A 51 8.79 3.28 2.35
N GLU A 52 9.07 3.85 1.18
CA GLU A 52 8.09 4.03 0.12
C GLU A 52 7.48 2.68 -0.31
N PHE A 53 8.32 1.66 -0.50
CA PHE A 53 7.85 0.31 -0.80
C PHE A 53 6.95 -0.22 0.33
N ILE A 54 7.37 -0.10 1.60
CA ILE A 54 6.61 -0.59 2.75
C ILE A 54 5.23 0.10 2.82
N LEU A 55 5.17 1.42 2.61
CA LEU A 55 3.91 2.17 2.63
C LEU A 55 2.98 1.74 1.51
N LYS A 56 3.49 1.57 0.28
CA LYS A 56 2.73 1.08 -0.87
C LYS A 56 2.26 -0.36 -0.65
N ALA A 57 3.13 -1.24 -0.19
CA ALA A 57 2.79 -2.63 0.09
C ALA A 57 1.73 -2.75 1.20
N LYS A 58 1.82 -1.90 2.22
CA LYS A 58 0.82 -1.83 3.29
C LYS A 58 -0.56 -1.38 2.77
N SER A 59 -0.60 -0.42 1.85
CA SER A 59 -1.87 0.07 1.27
C SER A 59 -2.62 -0.99 0.48
N VAL A 60 -1.92 -1.96 -0.08
CA VAL A 60 -2.52 -3.11 -0.78
C VAL A 60 -2.69 -4.36 0.11
N GLY A 61 -2.51 -4.19 1.42
CA GLY A 61 -2.79 -5.23 2.41
C GLY A 61 -1.69 -6.29 2.60
N LEU A 62 -0.43 -6.01 2.20
CA LEU A 62 0.68 -6.89 2.51
C LEU A 62 1.00 -6.88 4.01
N THR A 63 1.25 -8.05 4.56
CA THR A 63 1.75 -8.20 5.93
C THR A 63 3.24 -7.86 6.03
N LEU A 64 3.70 -7.52 7.23
CA LEU A 64 5.14 -7.23 7.46
C LEU A 64 6.04 -8.41 7.12
N SER A 65 5.59 -9.64 7.36
CA SER A 65 6.33 -10.85 7.02
C SER A 65 6.49 -11.04 5.52
N GLU A 66 5.44 -10.77 4.76
CA GLU A 66 5.43 -10.82 3.31
C GLU A 66 6.36 -9.75 2.71
N MET A 67 6.28 -8.52 3.21
CA MET A 67 7.19 -7.44 2.82
C MET A 67 8.66 -7.77 3.09
N LYS A 68 8.94 -8.37 4.25
CA LYS A 68 10.29 -8.79 4.61
C LYS A 68 10.85 -9.80 3.61
N ARG A 69 10.07 -10.80 3.21
CA ARG A 69 10.48 -11.79 2.19
C ARG A 69 10.82 -11.11 0.87
N VAL A 70 10.00 -10.20 0.39
CA VAL A 70 10.26 -9.46 -0.85
C VAL A 70 11.55 -8.65 -0.76
N ILE A 71 11.76 -7.94 0.34
CA ILE A 71 12.98 -7.15 0.58
C ILE A 71 14.23 -8.06 0.64
N GLU A 72 14.14 -9.22 1.27
CA GLU A 72 15.25 -10.17 1.33
C GLU A 72 15.64 -10.70 -0.05
N PHE A 73 14.67 -11.01 -0.91
CA PHE A 73 14.92 -11.38 -2.30
C PHE A 73 15.59 -10.25 -3.09
N ALA A 74 15.07 -9.03 -2.97
CA ALA A 74 15.64 -7.86 -3.64
C ALA A 74 17.10 -7.60 -3.22
N ARG A 75 17.42 -7.76 -1.94
CA ARG A 75 18.80 -7.62 -1.42
C ARG A 75 19.77 -8.67 -1.97
N GLN A 76 19.29 -9.86 -2.30
CA GLN A 76 20.10 -10.92 -2.88
C GLN A 76 20.38 -10.72 -4.37
N GLY A 77 19.87 -9.64 -4.99
CA GLY A 77 20.00 -9.39 -6.43
C GLY A 77 19.37 -10.47 -7.30
N LYS A 78 18.54 -11.32 -6.73
CA LYS A 78 17.81 -12.35 -7.46
C LYS A 78 16.55 -11.73 -8.06
N ASN A 79 16.28 -12.04 -9.31
CA ASN A 79 14.96 -11.77 -9.89
C ASN A 79 13.88 -12.35 -8.95
N PRO A 80 12.72 -11.68 -8.82
CA PRO A 80 11.65 -12.20 -7.99
C PRO A 80 11.40 -13.66 -8.38
N CYS A 81 11.60 -14.53 -7.39
CA CYS A 81 11.39 -15.96 -7.57
C CYS A 81 9.98 -16.17 -8.14
N PRO A 82 9.75 -17.14 -9.03
CA PRO A 82 8.41 -17.44 -9.55
C PRO A 82 7.34 -17.58 -8.46
N GLU A 83 7.76 -18.00 -7.26
CA GLU A 83 6.89 -18.06 -6.08
C GLU A 83 6.41 -16.69 -5.59
N VAL A 84 7.28 -15.65 -5.66
CA VAL A 84 6.90 -14.28 -5.27
C VAL A 84 5.92 -13.69 -6.29
N VAL A 85 6.16 -13.93 -7.58
CA VAL A 85 5.25 -13.50 -8.65
C VAL A 85 3.88 -14.17 -8.47
N LYS A 86 3.87 -15.49 -8.29
CA LYS A 86 2.65 -16.27 -8.04
C LYS A 86 1.88 -15.77 -6.83
N TRP A 87 2.57 -15.46 -5.76
CA TRP A 87 1.96 -14.95 -4.53
C TRP A 87 1.38 -13.53 -4.71
N ILE A 88 2.04 -12.65 -5.50
CA ILE A 88 1.49 -11.34 -5.87
C ILE A 88 0.21 -11.52 -6.70
N ASP A 89 0.21 -12.42 -7.68
CA ASP A 89 -0.96 -12.74 -8.50
C ASP A 89 -2.11 -13.30 -7.65
N GLU A 90 -1.82 -14.14 -6.67
CA GLU A 90 -2.84 -14.66 -5.73
C GLU A 90 -3.46 -13.54 -4.89
N LYS A 91 -2.65 -12.58 -4.44
CA LYS A 91 -3.15 -11.40 -3.72
C LYS A 91 -4.01 -10.50 -4.59
N ASP A 92 -3.61 -10.27 -5.82
CA ASP A 92 -4.36 -9.46 -6.78
C ASP A 92 -5.75 -10.07 -7.04
N ARG A 93 -5.80 -11.37 -7.33
CA ARG A 93 -7.06 -12.10 -7.47
C ARG A 93 -7.94 -12.05 -6.21
N ALA A 94 -7.35 -12.12 -5.03
CA ALA A 94 -8.09 -12.03 -3.78
C ALA A 94 -8.73 -10.63 -3.60
N VAL A 95 -8.00 -9.57 -3.95
CA VAL A 95 -8.51 -8.19 -3.93
C VAL A 95 -9.63 -8.00 -4.95
N GLU A 96 -9.47 -8.48 -6.17
CA GLU A 96 -10.51 -8.42 -7.20
C GLU A 96 -11.79 -9.16 -6.77
N HIS A 97 -11.65 -10.35 -6.20
CA HIS A 97 -12.78 -11.11 -5.66
C HIS A 97 -13.48 -10.33 -4.53
N GLN A 98 -12.73 -9.67 -3.66
CA GLN A 98 -13.29 -8.86 -2.59
C GLN A 98 -14.03 -7.63 -3.11
N ILE A 99 -13.50 -6.96 -4.13
CA ILE A 99 -14.16 -5.84 -4.82
C ILE A 99 -15.47 -6.32 -5.44
N HIS A 100 -15.47 -7.44 -6.15
CA HIS A 100 -16.67 -8.00 -6.75
C HIS A 100 -17.74 -8.35 -5.71
N SER A 101 -17.34 -8.98 -4.61
CA SER A 101 -18.24 -9.31 -3.48
C SER A 101 -18.86 -8.07 -2.84
N LEU A 102 -18.07 -7.01 -2.63
CA LEU A 102 -18.54 -5.76 -2.05
C LEU A 102 -19.51 -5.04 -3.00
N ARG A 103 -19.23 -5.04 -4.30
CA ARG A 103 -20.15 -4.47 -5.32
C ARG A 103 -21.48 -5.21 -5.34
N ALA A 104 -21.47 -6.54 -5.35
CA ALA A 104 -22.68 -7.36 -5.31
C ALA A 104 -23.52 -7.08 -4.05
N LYS A 105 -22.88 -6.93 -2.88
CA LYS A 105 -23.56 -6.56 -1.64
C LYS A 105 -24.18 -5.16 -1.71
N ALA A 106 -23.48 -4.19 -2.29
CA ALA A 106 -23.99 -2.82 -2.46
C ALA A 106 -25.20 -2.81 -3.40
N GLU A 107 -25.15 -3.57 -4.49
CA GLU A 107 -26.26 -3.70 -5.43
C GLU A 107 -27.48 -4.41 -4.82
N ALA A 108 -27.26 -5.40 -3.96
CA ALA A 108 -28.34 -6.10 -3.26
C ALA A 108 -29.06 -5.22 -2.22
N VAL A 109 -28.34 -4.29 -1.58
CA VAL A 109 -28.91 -3.39 -0.56
C VAL A 109 -29.67 -2.23 -1.19
N SER A 110 -29.25 -1.74 -2.34
CA SER A 110 -29.82 -0.56 -3.00
C SER A 110 -31.32 -0.66 -3.27
N PRO A 111 -31.87 -1.76 -3.85
CA PRO A 111 -33.31 -1.90 -4.07
C PRO A 111 -34.11 -1.98 -2.77
N HIS A 112 -33.53 -2.60 -1.74
CA HIS A 112 -34.20 -2.78 -0.43
C HIS A 112 -34.39 -1.45 0.30
N LEU A 113 -33.41 -0.57 0.22
CA LEU A 113 -33.49 0.78 0.78
C LEU A 113 -34.57 1.60 0.10
N LEU A 114 -34.68 1.51 -1.22
CA LEU A 114 -35.72 2.22 -1.99
C LEU A 114 -37.12 1.67 -1.68
N SER A 115 -37.28 0.38 -1.43
CA SER A 115 -38.59 -0.21 -1.10
C SER A 115 -39.05 0.07 0.34
N VAL A 116 -38.12 0.23 1.29
CA VAL A 116 -38.42 0.43 2.71
C VAL A 116 -38.64 1.91 3.03
N PHE A 117 -37.91 2.80 2.39
CA PHE A 117 -37.88 4.22 2.74
C PHE A 117 -38.65 5.10 1.74
N GLY A 118 -39.21 4.53 0.63
CA GLY A 118 -40.01 5.26 -0.35
C GLY A 118 -39.31 6.49 -0.92
N ASP A 119 -40.07 7.27 -1.69
CA ASP A 119 -39.59 8.51 -2.34
C ASP A 119 -39.30 9.66 -1.36
N ASP A 120 -39.55 9.49 -0.05
CA ASP A 120 -39.41 10.55 0.95
C ASP A 120 -37.94 10.93 1.25
N LEU A 121 -36.97 10.07 0.92
CA LEU A 121 -35.56 10.38 1.13
C LEU A 121 -34.99 11.35 0.10
N CYS A 122 -35.67 11.53 -1.03
CA CYS A 122 -35.24 12.46 -2.09
C CYS A 122 -35.87 13.87 -1.98
N ALA A 123 -36.80 14.09 -1.07
CA ALA A 123 -37.48 15.37 -0.91
C ALA A 123 -36.76 16.38 0.01
N GLY A 124 -35.66 16.03 0.61
CA GLY A 124 -34.87 16.86 1.53
C GLY A 124 -33.47 17.18 1.01
N GLY A 125 -33.35 18.25 0.20
CA GLY A 125 -32.09 19.00 0.01
C GLY A 125 -31.01 18.31 -0.80
N GLY A 126 -30.81 18.80 -2.01
CA GLY A 126 -29.83 18.37 -2.98
C GLY A 126 -28.42 18.13 -2.46
N THR A 127 -28.01 16.88 -2.51
CA THR A 127 -26.61 16.54 -2.69
C THR A 127 -26.59 15.53 -3.83
N VAL A 128 -26.26 16.05 -5.00
CA VAL A 128 -26.03 15.27 -6.21
C VAL A 128 -24.92 14.28 -5.90
N LEU A 129 -25.26 12.98 -5.88
CA LEU A 129 -24.25 11.93 -5.96
C LEU A 129 -23.41 12.18 -7.22
N PRO A 130 -22.08 12.20 -7.12
CA PRO A 130 -21.25 12.42 -8.29
C PRO A 130 -21.52 11.33 -9.32
N ASP A 131 -21.77 11.78 -10.54
CA ASP A 131 -21.95 10.99 -11.76
C ASP A 131 -20.96 9.81 -11.81
N ARG A 132 -21.49 8.59 -11.80
CA ARG A 132 -20.71 7.35 -11.90
C ARG A 132 -20.21 7.14 -13.32
N ARG A 133 -19.40 8.06 -13.80
CA ARG A 133 -18.53 7.82 -14.95
C ARG A 133 -17.10 7.63 -14.45
N PHE A 134 -16.87 6.60 -13.66
CA PHE A 134 -15.54 6.02 -13.61
C PHE A 134 -15.34 5.32 -14.96
N ALA A 135 -14.70 6.03 -15.87
CA ALA A 135 -14.06 5.43 -17.03
C ALA A 135 -13.14 4.31 -16.51
N GLU A 136 -13.42 3.08 -16.91
CA GLU A 136 -12.55 1.95 -16.67
C GLU A 136 -11.16 2.30 -17.22
N PRO A 137 -10.09 2.21 -16.43
CA PRO A 137 -8.77 2.24 -17.01
C PRO A 137 -8.62 0.95 -17.83
N THR A 138 -8.68 1.08 -19.12
CA THR A 138 -8.32 0.02 -20.06
C THR A 138 -6.87 -0.38 -19.81
N ILE A 139 -6.69 -1.48 -19.07
CA ILE A 139 -5.41 -2.19 -18.92
C ILE A 139 -5.13 -2.94 -20.23
N SER A 140 -4.95 -2.20 -21.32
CA SER A 140 -4.71 -2.83 -22.63
C SER A 140 -3.44 -2.38 -23.32
N GLU A 141 -2.55 -1.61 -22.69
CA GLU A 141 -1.39 -1.06 -23.44
C GLU A 141 -0.04 -1.09 -22.73
N ARG A 142 0.24 -2.14 -21.94
CA ARG A 142 1.62 -2.35 -21.46
C ARG A 142 2.12 -3.78 -21.69
N ARG A 143 1.94 -4.29 -22.89
CA ARG A 143 2.69 -5.44 -23.37
C ARG A 143 3.09 -5.24 -24.84
N ARG A 144 4.01 -4.31 -25.09
CA ARG A 144 4.91 -4.31 -26.28
C ARG A 144 6.00 -3.26 -26.07
N SER A 145 7.12 -3.67 -25.54
CA SER A 145 8.48 -3.31 -25.92
C SER A 145 9.43 -4.02 -24.99
#